data_56df9335efe357a31fdd3e3984f4ff05
#
_entry.id   56df9335efe357a31fdd3e3984f4ff05
#
_cell.length_a   1.000
_cell.length_b   1.000
_cell.length_c   1.000
_cell.angle_alpha   90.00
_cell.angle_beta   90.00
_cell.angle_gamma   90.00
#
_symmetry.space_group_name_H-M   'P 1'
#
loop_
_entity.id
_entity.type
_entity.pdbx_description
1 polymer ?
#
loop_
_entity_poly.entity_id
_entity_poly.type
_entity_poly.pdbx_seq_one_letter_code
_entity_poly.pdbx_strand_id
1 'polypeptide(L)'
;MAPRVLVDATEVPADRGALGRYVDGLLTALGAAGTDLAIACQRADEERYRRLITDAQIATAPPTIMHRAARLAWEQSGLPVLAQQVGADVIHAPHYSMPLRPGRPTVVTIHDLTFFTEPELHSPVSSVFYKSAIRTAVRRAARLIVPSKATRDELVRVLGADPTRIDVAYHGVDHTLFHRPDPEQVSLVSDRLGLHGKPYIAFLGALDPRKNVAALIKGWAGAVADLDEPPALVLAGGGGWSDEVDATVAAVPPHLRLVRPGYLPFSMLPGFLGGSLVYAYPSRGEGFGLPVLEAMACGAPVLTTHCTSLPEVGGDAVAYTEPDAASIETALRGMLEDPAGREALALAGHARAQEFTWAASAEAHLACYRRAVEASADQQSAV
;
A
#
# COMPACT_ATOMS: atom_id res chain seq x y z
N MET A 1 27.25 -10.74 -12.54
CA MET A 1 27.06 -9.28 -12.39
C MET A 1 25.63 -9.03 -11.93
N ALA A 2 25.37 -7.94 -11.17
CA ALA A 2 23.99 -7.54 -10.89
C ALA A 2 23.31 -7.13 -12.21
N PRO A 3 22.04 -7.50 -12.44
CA PRO A 3 21.36 -7.15 -13.66
C PRO A 3 21.04 -5.65 -13.69
N ARG A 4 21.07 -5.05 -14.89
CA ARG A 4 20.54 -3.72 -15.15
C ARG A 4 19.01 -3.79 -15.21
N VAL A 5 18.33 -3.02 -14.37
CA VAL A 5 16.88 -3.08 -14.18
C VAL A 5 16.21 -1.85 -14.76
N LEU A 6 15.25 -2.03 -15.67
CA LEU A 6 14.33 -0.95 -16.06
C LEU A 6 13.03 -1.07 -15.26
N VAL A 7 12.71 -0.05 -14.47
CA VAL A 7 11.47 0.01 -13.69
C VAL A 7 10.48 0.95 -14.38
N ASP A 8 9.25 0.47 -14.62
CA ASP A 8 8.16 1.27 -15.18
C ASP A 8 7.38 2.02 -14.08
N ALA A 9 7.79 3.25 -13.80
CA ALA A 9 7.10 4.13 -12.86
C ALA A 9 6.05 5.05 -13.54
N THR A 10 5.69 4.78 -14.79
CA THR A 10 4.76 5.67 -15.54
C THR A 10 3.31 5.60 -15.05
N GLU A 11 2.94 4.57 -14.30
CA GLU A 11 1.60 4.39 -13.74
C GLU A 11 1.41 5.03 -12.36
N VAL A 12 2.48 5.53 -11.75
CA VAL A 12 2.40 6.16 -10.43
C VAL A 12 1.52 7.41 -10.50
N PRO A 13 0.43 7.49 -9.69
CA PRO A 13 -0.48 8.62 -9.74
C PRO A 13 0.13 9.87 -9.09
N ALA A 14 -0.37 11.04 -9.47
CA ALA A 14 0.14 12.33 -8.98
C ALA A 14 0.00 12.49 -7.46
N ASP A 15 -1.05 11.93 -6.85
CA ASP A 15 -1.29 11.90 -5.40
C ASP A 15 -0.44 10.85 -4.67
N ARG A 16 0.38 10.12 -5.40
CA ARG A 16 1.28 9.03 -4.99
C ARG A 16 0.57 7.81 -4.40
N GLY A 17 -0.43 7.96 -3.56
CA GLY A 17 -1.17 6.86 -2.95
C GLY A 17 -0.28 5.71 -2.41
N ALA A 18 -0.83 4.50 -2.34
CA ALA A 18 -0.08 3.32 -1.91
C ALA A 18 0.96 2.89 -2.97
N LEU A 19 0.59 2.96 -4.26
CA LEU A 19 1.50 2.61 -5.36
C LEU A 19 2.74 3.52 -5.39
N GLY A 20 2.56 4.83 -5.22
CA GLY A 20 3.69 5.76 -5.18
C GLY A 20 4.61 5.51 -4.00
N ARG A 21 4.06 5.21 -2.80
CA ARG A 21 4.87 4.83 -1.63
C ARG A 21 5.70 3.57 -1.89
N TYR A 22 5.07 2.55 -2.50
CA TYR A 22 5.78 1.33 -2.88
C TYR A 22 6.90 1.62 -3.88
N VAL A 23 6.61 2.30 -4.99
CA VAL A 23 7.60 2.56 -6.04
C VAL A 23 8.73 3.46 -5.52
N ASP A 24 8.41 4.55 -4.82
CA ASP A 24 9.43 5.46 -4.28
C ASP A 24 10.32 4.77 -3.24
N GLY A 25 9.74 4.03 -2.30
CA GLY A 25 10.49 3.31 -1.28
C GLY A 25 11.39 2.23 -1.87
N LEU A 26 10.86 1.43 -2.80
CA LEU A 26 11.63 0.41 -3.48
C LEU A 26 12.78 1.00 -4.30
N LEU A 27 12.51 2.02 -5.12
CA LEU A 27 13.52 2.64 -5.97
C LEU A 27 14.64 3.30 -5.15
N THR A 28 14.28 3.97 -4.06
CA THR A 28 15.25 4.55 -3.13
C THR A 28 16.17 3.48 -2.54
N ALA A 29 15.59 2.35 -2.11
CA ALA A 29 16.36 1.25 -1.52
C ALA A 29 17.22 0.51 -2.56
N LEU A 30 16.71 0.30 -3.78
CA LEU A 30 17.48 -0.28 -4.87
C LEU A 30 18.67 0.63 -5.26
N GLY A 31 18.46 1.93 -5.32
CA GLY A 31 19.53 2.91 -5.54
C GLY A 31 20.59 2.86 -4.43
N ALA A 32 20.16 2.86 -3.17
CA ALA A 32 21.06 2.74 -2.02
C ALA A 32 21.85 1.41 -2.00
N ALA A 33 21.29 0.34 -2.58
CA ALA A 33 21.97 -0.94 -2.76
C ALA A 33 22.95 -0.95 -3.96
N GLY A 34 23.12 0.17 -4.67
CA GLY A 34 24.02 0.28 -5.82
C GLY A 34 23.52 -0.47 -7.07
N THR A 35 22.21 -0.65 -7.21
CA THR A 35 21.62 -1.32 -8.37
C THR A 35 21.75 -0.44 -9.61
N ASP A 36 22.17 -1.03 -10.74
CA ASP A 36 22.15 -0.33 -12.03
C ASP A 36 20.70 -0.16 -12.51
N LEU A 37 20.17 1.04 -12.32
CA LEU A 37 18.75 1.37 -12.53
C LEU A 37 18.55 2.28 -13.76
N ALA A 38 17.57 1.89 -14.58
CA ALA A 38 16.87 2.80 -15.49
C ALA A 38 15.41 2.93 -15.02
N ILE A 39 14.87 4.15 -15.03
CA ILE A 39 13.52 4.43 -14.56
C ILE A 39 12.74 5.13 -15.68
N ALA A 40 11.67 4.48 -16.13
CA ALA A 40 10.69 5.11 -17.01
C ALA A 40 9.64 5.83 -16.16
N CYS A 41 9.45 7.12 -16.32
CA CYS A 41 8.52 7.89 -15.51
C CYS A 41 7.73 8.92 -16.32
N GLN A 42 6.70 9.50 -15.71
CA GLN A 42 6.02 10.68 -16.21
C GLN A 42 6.96 11.90 -16.11
N ARG A 43 6.83 12.85 -17.02
CA ARG A 43 7.66 14.07 -17.02
C ARG A 43 7.56 14.85 -15.71
N ALA A 44 6.41 14.83 -15.06
CA ALA A 44 6.22 15.50 -13.77
C ALA A 44 7.04 14.88 -12.63
N ASP A 45 7.43 13.61 -12.76
CA ASP A 45 8.20 12.88 -11.74
C ASP A 45 9.71 12.86 -12.00
N GLU A 46 10.17 13.39 -13.15
CA GLU A 46 11.57 13.34 -13.56
C GLU A 46 12.51 13.91 -12.49
N GLU A 47 12.22 15.13 -12.04
CA GLU A 47 13.04 15.82 -11.04
C GLU A 47 13.01 15.12 -9.68
N ARG A 48 11.87 14.52 -9.32
CA ARG A 48 11.74 13.74 -8.11
C ARG A 48 12.68 12.53 -8.13
N TYR A 49 12.66 11.73 -9.19
CA TYR A 49 13.50 10.53 -9.27
C TYR A 49 14.99 10.88 -9.40
N ARG A 50 15.35 11.98 -10.07
CA ARG A 50 16.73 12.47 -10.08
C ARG A 50 17.27 12.82 -8.70
N ARG A 51 16.43 13.37 -7.82
CA ARG A 51 16.81 13.66 -6.43
C ARG A 51 16.88 12.42 -5.55
N LEU A 52 15.94 11.49 -5.75
CA LEU A 52 15.87 10.27 -4.94
C LEU A 52 16.99 9.29 -5.29
N ILE A 53 17.41 9.20 -6.56
CA ILE A 53 18.36 8.20 -7.04
C ILE A 53 19.32 8.85 -8.03
N THR A 54 20.43 9.35 -7.48
CA THR A 54 21.39 10.16 -8.25
C THR A 54 22.07 9.43 -9.41
N ASP A 55 22.26 8.12 -9.28
CA ASP A 55 22.99 7.29 -10.26
C ASP A 55 22.06 6.56 -11.25
N ALA A 56 20.73 6.74 -11.14
CA ALA A 56 19.79 6.11 -12.06
C ALA A 56 19.67 6.84 -13.39
N GLN A 57 19.54 6.10 -14.47
CA GLN A 57 19.17 6.65 -15.77
C GLN A 57 17.66 6.94 -15.80
N ILE A 58 17.27 8.20 -15.80
CA ILE A 58 15.87 8.61 -15.87
C ILE A 58 15.46 8.81 -17.33
N ALA A 59 14.38 8.15 -17.74
CA ALA A 59 13.77 8.28 -19.06
C ALA A 59 12.32 8.72 -18.93
N THR A 60 11.98 9.87 -19.49
CA THR A 60 10.60 10.37 -19.48
C THR A 60 9.79 9.80 -20.62
N ALA A 61 8.62 9.25 -20.31
CA ALA A 61 7.66 8.83 -21.32
C ALA A 61 7.00 10.06 -21.99
N PRO A 62 6.45 9.93 -23.21
CA PRO A 62 5.78 11.02 -23.89
C PRO A 62 4.63 11.61 -23.07
N PRO A 63 4.38 12.93 -23.12
CA PRO A 63 3.31 13.57 -22.34
C PRO A 63 1.91 12.99 -22.60
N THR A 64 1.69 12.36 -23.73
CA THR A 64 0.41 11.70 -24.08
C THR A 64 0.02 10.59 -23.16
N ILE A 65 0.96 9.98 -22.39
CA ILE A 65 0.66 8.90 -21.42
C ILE A 65 -0.19 9.36 -20.23
N MET A 66 -0.44 10.64 -20.07
CA MET A 66 -1.45 11.15 -19.13
C MET A 66 -2.84 10.58 -19.42
N HIS A 67 -3.11 10.19 -20.67
CA HIS A 67 -4.31 9.46 -21.03
C HIS A 67 -4.09 7.96 -20.93
N ARG A 68 -4.95 7.26 -20.17
CA ARG A 68 -4.85 5.80 -19.91
C ARG A 68 -4.61 4.96 -21.17
N ALA A 69 -5.36 5.21 -22.26
CA ALA A 69 -5.20 4.47 -23.50
C ALA A 69 -3.81 4.66 -24.13
N ALA A 70 -3.31 5.91 -24.13
CA ALA A 70 -1.98 6.20 -24.65
C ALA A 70 -0.87 5.61 -23.77
N ARG A 71 -1.06 5.59 -22.44
CA ARG A 71 -0.13 4.91 -21.54
C ARG A 71 -0.06 3.42 -21.83
N LEU A 72 -1.21 2.76 -21.99
CA LEU A 72 -1.23 1.33 -22.34
C LEU A 72 -0.59 1.06 -23.70
N ALA A 73 -0.83 1.92 -24.71
CA ALA A 73 -0.15 1.80 -26.01
C ALA A 73 1.37 1.99 -25.87
N TRP A 74 1.81 2.93 -25.04
CA TRP A 74 3.23 3.14 -24.76
C TRP A 74 3.84 1.98 -24.00
N GLU A 75 3.17 1.41 -23.01
CA GLU A 75 3.59 0.19 -22.33
C GLU A 75 3.87 -0.95 -23.31
N GLN A 76 3.01 -1.11 -24.33
CA GLN A 76 3.14 -2.19 -25.30
C GLN A 76 4.22 -1.96 -26.37
N SER A 77 4.59 -0.71 -26.67
CA SER A 77 5.50 -0.36 -27.77
C SER A 77 6.72 0.43 -27.32
N GLY A 78 6.55 1.46 -26.50
CA GLY A 78 7.61 2.36 -26.07
C GLY A 78 8.50 1.73 -24.98
N LEU A 79 7.90 1.06 -24.01
CA LEU A 79 8.64 0.43 -22.92
C LEU A 79 9.62 -0.66 -23.39
N PRO A 80 9.25 -1.59 -24.31
CA PRO A 80 10.21 -2.55 -24.88
C PRO A 80 11.35 -1.89 -25.66
N VAL A 81 11.06 -0.84 -26.43
CA VAL A 81 12.07 -0.06 -27.15
C VAL A 81 13.02 0.63 -26.17
N LEU A 82 12.48 1.26 -25.13
CA LEU A 82 13.28 1.88 -24.08
C LEU A 82 14.18 0.84 -23.39
N ALA A 83 13.65 -0.34 -23.05
CA ALA A 83 14.42 -1.41 -22.44
C ALA A 83 15.64 -1.81 -23.27
N GLN A 84 15.48 -1.86 -24.60
CA GLN A 84 16.59 -2.13 -25.52
C GLN A 84 17.58 -0.95 -25.56
N GLN A 85 17.09 0.29 -25.63
CA GLN A 85 17.94 1.51 -25.69
C GLN A 85 18.82 1.69 -24.46
N VAL A 86 18.24 1.41 -23.26
CA VAL A 86 18.99 1.52 -21.99
C VAL A 86 19.82 0.27 -21.70
N GLY A 87 19.74 -0.78 -22.53
CA GLY A 87 20.46 -2.02 -22.31
C GLY A 87 19.99 -2.80 -21.06
N ALA A 88 18.69 -2.73 -20.74
CA ALA A 88 18.15 -3.42 -19.57
C ALA A 88 18.24 -4.94 -19.73
N ASP A 89 18.62 -5.64 -18.67
CA ASP A 89 18.60 -7.12 -18.60
C ASP A 89 17.23 -7.64 -18.18
N VAL A 90 16.48 -6.83 -17.39
CA VAL A 90 15.15 -7.14 -16.89
C VAL A 90 14.27 -5.91 -16.83
N ILE A 91 12.98 -6.08 -17.10
CA ILE A 91 11.95 -5.05 -16.90
C ILE A 91 11.19 -5.38 -15.62
N HIS A 92 11.00 -4.40 -14.74
CA HIS A 92 10.06 -4.50 -13.63
C HIS A 92 8.84 -3.64 -13.92
N ALA A 93 7.68 -4.28 -14.01
CA ALA A 93 6.36 -3.67 -14.11
C ALA A 93 5.71 -3.71 -12.71
N PRO A 94 5.67 -2.61 -11.95
CA PRO A 94 5.32 -2.61 -10.54
C PRO A 94 3.80 -2.62 -10.27
N HIS A 95 2.95 -2.74 -11.32
CA HIS A 95 1.51 -2.65 -11.15
C HIS A 95 0.72 -3.48 -12.16
N TYR A 96 0.54 -4.77 -11.91
CA TYR A 96 -0.34 -5.74 -12.58
C TYR A 96 -0.12 -6.00 -14.07
N SER A 97 0.17 -4.96 -14.88
CA SER A 97 0.27 -5.07 -16.34
C SER A 97 1.71 -5.18 -16.82
N MET A 98 1.89 -5.68 -18.06
CA MET A 98 3.20 -5.81 -18.69
C MET A 98 3.07 -5.77 -20.22
N PRO A 99 4.15 -5.44 -20.95
CA PRO A 99 4.17 -5.59 -22.41
C PRO A 99 3.94 -7.05 -22.83
N LEU A 100 3.15 -7.27 -23.87
CA LEU A 100 2.92 -8.61 -24.43
C LEU A 100 4.16 -9.17 -25.16
N ARG A 101 5.03 -8.29 -25.64
CA ARG A 101 6.29 -8.61 -26.31
C ARG A 101 7.41 -7.74 -25.72
N PRO A 102 7.86 -8.03 -24.49
CA PRO A 102 8.78 -7.16 -23.76
C PRO A 102 10.21 -7.17 -24.33
N GLY A 103 10.60 -8.20 -25.08
CA GLY A 103 11.96 -8.37 -25.57
C GLY A 103 13.03 -8.66 -24.50
N ARG A 104 12.65 -8.55 -23.23
CA ARG A 104 13.46 -8.84 -22.03
C ARG A 104 12.64 -9.62 -21.01
N PRO A 105 13.27 -10.43 -20.13
CA PRO A 105 12.58 -11.00 -18.98
C PRO A 105 11.82 -9.90 -18.24
N THR A 106 10.56 -10.17 -17.88
CA THR A 106 9.75 -9.17 -17.18
C THR A 106 9.30 -9.73 -15.85
N VAL A 107 9.49 -8.95 -14.80
CA VAL A 107 8.98 -9.18 -13.44
C VAL A 107 7.76 -8.28 -13.25
N VAL A 108 6.67 -8.83 -12.74
CA VAL A 108 5.44 -8.08 -12.51
C VAL A 108 5.07 -8.14 -11.03
N THR A 109 4.79 -6.99 -10.42
CA THR A 109 4.21 -6.95 -9.06
C THR A 109 2.70 -7.06 -9.12
N ILE A 110 2.17 -8.04 -8.38
CA ILE A 110 0.73 -8.23 -8.15
C ILE A 110 0.44 -7.85 -6.71
N HIS A 111 -0.25 -6.73 -6.51
CA HIS A 111 -0.48 -6.17 -5.17
C HIS A 111 -1.56 -6.93 -4.41
N ASP A 112 -2.67 -7.28 -5.05
CA ASP A 112 -3.80 -8.03 -4.52
C ASP A 112 -4.57 -8.73 -5.64
N LEU A 113 -5.61 -9.46 -5.27
CA LEU A 113 -6.51 -10.15 -6.20
C LEU A 113 -7.98 -9.74 -6.03
N THR A 114 -8.24 -8.58 -5.41
CA THR A 114 -9.60 -8.09 -5.14
C THR A 114 -10.44 -7.95 -6.40
N PHE A 115 -9.82 -7.71 -7.56
CA PHE A 115 -10.53 -7.78 -8.85
C PHE A 115 -11.19 -9.13 -9.13
N PHE A 116 -10.67 -10.21 -8.56
CA PHE A 116 -11.22 -11.56 -8.72
C PHE A 116 -12.13 -11.96 -7.56
N THR A 117 -11.73 -11.65 -6.33
CA THR A 117 -12.40 -12.10 -5.11
C THR A 117 -13.55 -11.20 -4.71
N GLU A 118 -13.46 -9.92 -5.00
CA GLU A 118 -14.43 -8.88 -4.64
C GLU A 118 -14.68 -7.93 -5.83
N PRO A 119 -15.11 -8.45 -7.01
CA PRO A 119 -15.24 -7.66 -8.23
C PRO A 119 -16.24 -6.50 -8.12
N GLU A 120 -17.20 -6.59 -7.20
CA GLU A 120 -18.18 -5.56 -6.89
C GLU A 120 -17.57 -4.30 -6.28
N LEU A 121 -16.38 -4.39 -5.72
CA LEU A 121 -15.64 -3.25 -5.17
C LEU A 121 -14.92 -2.42 -6.25
N HIS A 122 -15.02 -2.84 -7.51
CA HIS A 122 -14.32 -2.20 -8.62
C HIS A 122 -15.28 -1.83 -9.76
N SER A 123 -14.92 -0.78 -10.52
CA SER A 123 -15.68 -0.49 -11.73
C SER A 123 -15.60 -1.68 -12.73
N PRO A 124 -16.67 -1.99 -13.47
CA PRO A 124 -16.66 -3.11 -14.42
C PRO A 124 -15.51 -3.04 -15.42
N VAL A 125 -15.19 -1.84 -15.94
CA VAL A 125 -14.10 -1.62 -16.89
C VAL A 125 -12.74 -1.92 -16.26
N SER A 126 -12.49 -1.43 -15.04
CA SER A 126 -11.24 -1.71 -14.31
C SER A 126 -11.13 -3.19 -13.99
N SER A 127 -12.21 -3.83 -13.53
CA SER A 127 -12.24 -5.26 -13.20
C SER A 127 -11.88 -6.13 -14.42
N VAL A 128 -12.49 -5.89 -15.58
CA VAL A 128 -12.17 -6.64 -16.82
C VAL A 128 -10.71 -6.43 -17.22
N PHE A 129 -10.23 -5.19 -17.20
CA PHE A 129 -8.86 -4.86 -17.59
C PHE A 129 -7.85 -5.56 -16.67
N TYR A 130 -7.93 -5.36 -15.34
CA TYR A 130 -6.95 -5.91 -14.41
C TYR A 130 -7.04 -7.44 -14.31
N LYS A 131 -8.22 -8.05 -14.42
CA LYS A 131 -8.35 -9.51 -14.55
C LYS A 131 -7.58 -10.05 -15.76
N SER A 132 -7.66 -9.36 -16.89
CA SER A 132 -6.93 -9.74 -18.11
C SER A 132 -5.42 -9.53 -17.96
N ALA A 133 -5.01 -8.40 -17.39
CA ALA A 133 -3.60 -8.05 -17.15
C ALA A 133 -2.93 -9.07 -16.21
N ILE A 134 -3.57 -9.36 -15.07
CA ILE A 134 -3.06 -10.32 -14.08
C ILE A 134 -2.96 -11.73 -14.69
N ARG A 135 -3.99 -12.19 -15.43
CA ARG A 135 -3.90 -13.49 -16.13
C ARG A 135 -2.75 -13.54 -17.13
N THR A 136 -2.50 -12.43 -17.81
CA THR A 136 -1.38 -12.30 -18.75
C THR A 136 -0.05 -12.35 -18.02
N ALA A 137 0.10 -11.62 -16.91
CA ALA A 137 1.29 -11.65 -16.09
C ALA A 137 1.57 -13.05 -15.54
N VAL A 138 0.57 -13.74 -14.98
CA VAL A 138 0.70 -15.12 -14.49
C VAL A 138 1.22 -16.08 -15.56
N ARG A 139 0.77 -15.91 -16.81
CA ARG A 139 1.18 -16.80 -17.92
C ARG A 139 2.52 -16.44 -18.50
N ARG A 140 2.87 -15.16 -18.61
CA ARG A 140 3.96 -14.65 -19.47
C ARG A 140 5.10 -13.97 -18.76
N ALA A 141 4.91 -13.43 -17.54
CA ALA A 141 6.00 -12.85 -16.80
C ALA A 141 7.08 -13.89 -16.52
N ALA A 142 8.34 -13.51 -16.55
CA ALA A 142 9.44 -14.40 -16.15
C ALA A 142 9.27 -14.80 -14.68
N ARG A 143 8.90 -13.84 -13.82
CA ARG A 143 8.55 -14.06 -12.40
C ARG A 143 7.49 -13.06 -11.95
N LEU A 144 6.83 -13.38 -10.85
CA LEU A 144 5.89 -12.51 -10.17
C LEU A 144 6.45 -12.11 -8.80
N ILE A 145 6.23 -10.87 -8.41
CA ILE A 145 6.46 -10.41 -7.03
C ILE A 145 5.12 -10.11 -6.40
N VAL A 146 4.95 -10.51 -5.15
CA VAL A 146 3.77 -10.22 -4.34
C VAL A 146 4.18 -9.66 -2.98
N PRO A 147 3.36 -8.77 -2.37
CA PRO A 147 3.72 -8.11 -1.13
C PRO A 147 3.47 -8.97 0.13
N SER A 148 2.85 -10.14 0.00
CA SER A 148 2.53 -11.02 1.13
C SER A 148 2.41 -12.50 0.71
N LYS A 149 2.52 -13.39 1.69
CA LYS A 149 2.22 -14.83 1.49
C LYS A 149 0.74 -15.04 1.16
N ALA A 150 -0.14 -14.25 1.80
CA ALA A 150 -1.57 -14.28 1.51
C ALA A 150 -1.85 -14.01 0.02
N THR A 151 -1.24 -12.98 -0.58
CA THR A 151 -1.40 -12.68 -2.01
C THR A 151 -0.81 -13.80 -2.89
N ARG A 152 0.32 -14.40 -2.50
CA ARG A 152 0.88 -15.57 -3.21
C ARG A 152 -0.10 -16.74 -3.20
N ASP A 153 -0.61 -17.10 -2.03
CA ASP A 153 -1.49 -18.24 -1.86
C ASP A 153 -2.83 -18.02 -2.58
N GLU A 154 -3.29 -16.78 -2.62
CA GLU A 154 -4.47 -16.39 -3.39
C GLU A 154 -4.24 -16.48 -4.92
N LEU A 155 -3.07 -16.07 -5.43
CA LEU A 155 -2.68 -16.25 -6.85
C LEU A 155 -2.68 -17.73 -7.24
N VAL A 156 -2.12 -18.59 -6.39
CA VAL A 156 -2.12 -20.03 -6.61
C VAL A 156 -3.55 -20.58 -6.61
N ARG A 157 -4.35 -20.23 -5.61
CA ARG A 157 -5.72 -20.71 -5.44
C ARG A 157 -6.66 -20.25 -6.55
N VAL A 158 -6.61 -18.96 -6.94
CA VAL A 158 -7.58 -18.34 -7.85
C VAL A 158 -7.20 -18.53 -9.32
N LEU A 159 -5.90 -18.50 -9.63
CA LEU A 159 -5.42 -18.50 -11.02
C LEU A 159 -4.55 -19.71 -11.37
N GLY A 160 -4.29 -20.62 -10.43
CA GLY A 160 -3.40 -21.76 -10.66
C GLY A 160 -1.95 -21.34 -10.99
N ALA A 161 -1.51 -20.20 -10.45
CA ALA A 161 -0.16 -19.72 -10.69
C ALA A 161 0.89 -20.69 -10.11
N ASP A 162 1.99 -20.88 -10.82
CA ASP A 162 3.11 -21.71 -10.36
C ASP A 162 3.81 -21.03 -9.16
N PRO A 163 3.76 -21.61 -7.94
CA PRO A 163 4.36 -21.00 -6.77
C PRO A 163 5.87 -20.83 -6.87
N THR A 164 6.56 -21.63 -7.71
CA THR A 164 8.02 -21.52 -7.91
C THR A 164 8.42 -20.25 -8.66
N ARG A 165 7.46 -19.61 -9.36
CA ARG A 165 7.65 -18.37 -10.11
C ARG A 165 7.17 -17.14 -9.33
N ILE A 166 6.74 -17.30 -8.07
CA ILE A 166 6.24 -16.20 -7.24
C ILE A 166 7.22 -15.94 -6.10
N ASP A 167 7.67 -14.71 -6.01
CA ASP A 167 8.53 -14.22 -4.94
C ASP A 167 7.75 -13.31 -4.00
N VAL A 168 7.82 -13.58 -2.71
CA VAL A 168 7.24 -12.71 -1.68
C VAL A 168 8.27 -11.66 -1.30
N ALA A 169 7.92 -10.38 -1.49
CA ALA A 169 8.73 -9.24 -1.08
C ALA A 169 7.85 -8.28 -0.25
N TYR A 170 7.91 -8.39 1.06
CA TYR A 170 7.19 -7.49 1.95
C TYR A 170 7.55 -6.04 1.67
N HIS A 171 6.58 -5.15 1.77
CA HIS A 171 6.86 -3.72 1.70
C HIS A 171 7.58 -3.26 2.97
N GLY A 172 8.37 -2.20 2.83
CA GLY A 172 8.96 -1.50 3.96
C GLY A 172 8.12 -0.29 4.37
N VAL A 173 8.52 0.32 5.48
CA VAL A 173 8.09 1.64 5.87
C VAL A 173 9.29 2.60 5.89
N ASP A 174 9.05 3.85 5.55
CA ASP A 174 10.07 4.90 5.68
C ASP A 174 10.12 5.40 7.12
N HIS A 175 11.06 4.87 7.89
CA HIS A 175 11.26 5.22 9.30
C HIS A 175 11.75 6.65 9.53
N THR A 176 12.20 7.36 8.49
CA THR A 176 12.52 8.78 8.59
C THR A 176 11.28 9.66 8.56
N LEU A 177 10.24 9.20 7.88
CA LEU A 177 8.94 9.84 7.82
C LEU A 177 8.00 9.31 8.91
N PHE A 178 7.84 7.98 9.02
CA PHE A 178 6.94 7.33 9.97
C PHE A 178 7.72 6.91 11.22
N HIS A 179 7.70 7.75 12.23
CA HIS A 179 8.35 7.57 13.52
C HIS A 179 7.40 8.02 14.65
N ARG A 180 7.73 7.68 15.89
CA ARG A 180 6.96 8.19 17.03
C ARG A 180 7.03 9.71 17.05
N PRO A 181 5.88 10.41 16.98
CA PRO A 181 5.86 11.87 16.92
C PRO A 181 6.27 12.49 18.26
N ASP A 182 6.83 13.67 18.18
CA ASP A 182 6.98 14.52 19.35
C ASP A 182 5.65 15.21 19.73
N PRO A 183 5.52 15.76 20.96
CA PRO A 183 4.30 16.41 21.40
C PRO A 183 3.88 17.61 20.54
N GLU A 184 4.80 18.31 19.91
CA GLU A 184 4.54 19.46 19.05
C GLU A 184 3.84 19.00 17.74
N GLN A 185 4.32 17.92 17.13
CA GLN A 185 3.68 17.30 15.96
C GLN A 185 2.26 16.85 16.26
N VAL A 186 2.01 16.27 17.44
CA VAL A 186 0.67 15.85 17.87
C VAL A 186 -0.24 17.07 18.08
N SER A 187 0.25 18.12 18.75
CA SER A 187 -0.50 19.35 19.00
C SER A 187 -0.89 20.06 17.69
N LEU A 188 0.07 20.17 16.76
CA LEU A 188 -0.16 20.77 15.45
C LEU A 188 -1.30 20.07 14.68
N VAL A 189 -1.32 18.74 14.72
CA VAL A 189 -2.37 17.93 14.07
C VAL A 189 -3.71 18.15 14.79
N SER A 190 -3.72 18.11 16.12
CA SER A 190 -4.93 18.34 16.93
C SER A 190 -5.57 19.71 16.62
N ASP A 191 -4.77 20.75 16.54
CA ASP A 191 -5.22 22.11 16.21
C ASP A 191 -5.74 22.19 14.76
N ARG A 192 -5.00 21.60 13.81
CA ARG A 192 -5.40 21.58 12.40
C ARG A 192 -6.73 20.84 12.17
N LEU A 193 -7.00 19.81 12.95
CA LEU A 193 -8.26 19.05 12.94
C LEU A 193 -9.35 19.68 13.80
N GLY A 194 -9.03 20.79 14.48
CA GLY A 194 -9.90 21.48 15.42
C GLY A 194 -10.25 20.63 16.66
N LEU A 195 -9.45 19.66 17.02
CA LEU A 195 -9.70 18.78 18.16
C LEU A 195 -9.34 19.44 19.49
N HIS A 196 -8.45 20.44 19.48
CA HIS A 196 -8.04 21.20 20.67
C HIS A 196 -7.62 20.32 21.85
N GLY A 197 -6.77 19.32 21.57
CA GLY A 197 -6.26 18.36 22.56
C GLY A 197 -7.24 17.24 22.93
N LYS A 198 -8.45 17.21 22.39
CA LYS A 198 -9.38 16.10 22.64
C LYS A 198 -8.88 14.80 22.00
N PRO A 199 -9.06 13.66 22.68
CA PRO A 199 -8.67 12.36 22.16
C PRO A 199 -9.47 11.96 20.91
N TYR A 200 -8.85 11.13 20.05
CA TYR A 200 -9.50 10.65 18.83
C TYR A 200 -9.07 9.24 18.43
N ILE A 201 -9.94 8.57 17.69
CA ILE A 201 -9.68 7.34 16.98
C ILE A 201 -9.38 7.73 15.53
N ALA A 202 -8.28 7.22 14.97
CA ALA A 202 -7.83 7.56 13.63
C ALA A 202 -8.13 6.44 12.62
N PHE A 203 -8.48 6.84 11.40
CA PHE A 203 -8.49 6.02 10.20
C PHE A 203 -7.75 6.77 9.10
N LEU A 204 -6.91 6.08 8.31
CA LEU A 204 -6.21 6.63 7.15
C LEU A 204 -6.41 5.73 5.94
N GLY A 205 -7.04 6.24 4.88
CA GLY A 205 -7.23 5.51 3.63
C GLY A 205 -8.30 6.10 2.74
N ALA A 206 -8.46 5.56 1.53
CA ALA A 206 -9.63 5.87 0.72
C ALA A 206 -10.90 5.34 1.39
N LEU A 207 -12.00 6.08 1.25
CA LEU A 207 -13.29 5.69 1.82
C LEU A 207 -14.02 4.70 0.89
N ASP A 208 -13.30 3.67 0.44
CA ASP A 208 -13.86 2.62 -0.41
C ASP A 208 -14.52 1.50 0.43
N PRO A 209 -15.47 0.72 -0.13
CA PRO A 209 -16.20 -0.32 0.59
C PRO A 209 -15.28 -1.38 1.23
N ARG A 210 -14.15 -1.69 0.60
CA ARG A 210 -13.16 -2.66 1.09
C ARG A 210 -12.56 -2.25 2.44
N LYS A 211 -12.38 -0.94 2.65
CA LYS A 211 -11.84 -0.40 3.90
C LYS A 211 -12.85 -0.44 5.07
N ASN A 212 -14.12 -0.77 4.77
CA ASN A 212 -15.15 -1.06 5.75
C ASN A 212 -15.46 0.12 6.70
N VAL A 213 -15.37 1.34 6.17
CA VAL A 213 -15.51 2.58 6.96
C VAL A 213 -16.91 2.72 7.56
N ALA A 214 -17.97 2.26 6.87
CA ALA A 214 -19.33 2.31 7.39
C ALA A 214 -19.48 1.47 8.66
N ALA A 215 -18.92 0.26 8.71
CA ALA A 215 -18.91 -0.56 9.91
C ALA A 215 -18.06 0.07 11.03
N LEU A 216 -16.93 0.72 10.68
CA LEU A 216 -16.12 1.46 11.65
C LEU A 216 -16.90 2.60 12.30
N ILE A 217 -17.63 3.41 11.51
CA ILE A 217 -18.46 4.51 12.06
C ILE A 217 -19.51 3.98 13.01
N LYS A 218 -20.24 2.91 12.63
CA LYS A 218 -21.27 2.28 13.47
C LYS A 218 -20.66 1.71 14.76
N GLY A 219 -19.57 0.96 14.65
CA GLY A 219 -18.88 0.37 15.81
C GLY A 219 -18.29 1.41 16.74
N TRP A 220 -17.69 2.48 16.19
CA TRP A 220 -17.22 3.60 17.00
C TRP A 220 -18.36 4.28 17.75
N ALA A 221 -19.45 4.63 17.06
CA ALA A 221 -20.59 5.30 17.69
C ALA A 221 -21.16 4.47 18.84
N GLY A 222 -21.27 3.14 18.70
CA GLY A 222 -21.67 2.24 19.78
C GLY A 222 -20.64 2.18 20.92
N ALA A 223 -19.35 2.10 20.59
CA ALA A 223 -18.29 1.99 21.60
C ALA A 223 -18.18 3.22 22.52
N VAL A 224 -18.56 4.40 22.03
CA VAL A 224 -18.41 5.67 22.76
C VAL A 224 -19.73 6.26 23.25
N ALA A 225 -20.87 5.58 23.02
CA ALA A 225 -22.21 6.12 23.27
C ALA A 225 -22.44 6.53 24.73
N ASP A 226 -21.87 5.77 25.67
CA ASP A 226 -22.07 5.91 27.11
C ASP A 226 -20.95 6.71 27.80
N LEU A 227 -19.99 7.27 27.03
CA LEU A 227 -18.88 8.03 27.58
C LEU A 227 -19.23 9.50 27.77
N ASP A 228 -18.88 10.07 28.93
CA ASP A 228 -19.06 11.50 29.21
C ASP A 228 -18.26 12.40 28.26
N GLU A 229 -17.04 11.96 27.91
CA GLU A 229 -16.14 12.62 26.95
C GLU A 229 -15.75 11.66 25.81
N PRO A 230 -16.62 11.46 24.82
CA PRO A 230 -16.35 10.51 23.74
C PRO A 230 -15.18 10.99 22.84
N PRO A 231 -14.20 10.13 22.57
CA PRO A 231 -13.16 10.44 21.61
C PRO A 231 -13.75 10.62 20.21
N ALA A 232 -13.25 11.61 19.47
CA ALA A 232 -13.67 11.85 18.10
C ALA A 232 -13.26 10.69 17.17
N LEU A 233 -14.00 10.47 16.08
CA LEU A 233 -13.53 9.66 14.96
C LEU A 233 -13.00 10.58 13.86
N VAL A 234 -11.76 10.35 13.41
CA VAL A 234 -11.15 11.12 12.32
C VAL A 234 -10.88 10.19 11.14
N LEU A 235 -11.55 10.46 10.02
CA LEU A 235 -11.45 9.72 8.77
C LEU A 235 -10.61 10.52 7.77
N ALA A 236 -9.30 10.31 7.75
CA ALA A 236 -8.38 10.97 6.84
C ALA A 236 -8.17 10.16 5.56
N GLY A 237 -8.03 10.88 4.43
CA GLY A 237 -7.76 10.30 3.12
C GLY A 237 -8.70 10.82 2.04
N GLY A 238 -8.58 10.29 0.84
CA GLY A 238 -9.39 10.70 -0.31
C GLY A 238 -10.85 10.26 -0.19
N GLY A 239 -11.74 11.06 -0.80
CA GLY A 239 -13.13 10.66 -0.97
C GLY A 239 -13.21 9.38 -1.81
N GLY A 240 -13.73 8.30 -1.23
CA GLY A 240 -14.16 7.10 -1.94
C GLY A 240 -15.59 7.28 -2.46
N TRP A 241 -16.00 6.39 -3.34
CA TRP A 241 -17.37 6.32 -3.88
C TRP A 241 -18.16 5.30 -3.03
N SER A 242 -18.73 5.75 -1.91
CA SER A 242 -19.58 4.90 -1.08
C SER A 242 -20.74 5.70 -0.52
N ASP A 243 -21.89 5.57 -1.17
CA ASP A 243 -23.16 6.13 -0.68
C ASP A 243 -23.49 5.61 0.73
N GLU A 244 -23.06 4.39 1.07
CA GLU A 244 -23.22 3.80 2.39
C GLU A 244 -22.43 4.57 3.46
N VAL A 245 -21.20 5.01 3.16
CA VAL A 245 -20.41 5.81 4.11
C VAL A 245 -21.09 7.15 4.36
N ASP A 246 -21.55 7.84 3.30
CA ASP A 246 -22.20 9.14 3.45
C ASP A 246 -23.53 9.04 4.24
N ALA A 247 -24.32 8.00 3.96
CA ALA A 247 -25.54 7.74 4.73
C ALA A 247 -25.24 7.42 6.20
N THR A 248 -24.16 6.66 6.47
CA THR A 248 -23.75 6.32 7.83
C THR A 248 -23.23 7.55 8.58
N VAL A 249 -22.47 8.42 7.91
CA VAL A 249 -22.03 9.72 8.49
C VAL A 249 -23.21 10.59 8.86
N ALA A 250 -24.23 10.68 8.00
CA ALA A 250 -25.45 11.46 8.27
C ALA A 250 -26.27 10.91 9.45
N ALA A 251 -26.13 9.64 9.78
CA ALA A 251 -26.81 8.98 10.90
C ALA A 251 -26.04 9.08 12.23
N VAL A 252 -24.83 9.64 12.25
CA VAL A 252 -24.05 9.82 13.49
C VAL A 252 -24.79 10.75 14.45
N PRO A 253 -24.99 10.38 15.74
CA PRO A 253 -25.60 11.22 16.73
C PRO A 253 -24.94 12.61 16.84
N PRO A 254 -25.68 13.72 16.95
CA PRO A 254 -25.15 15.09 16.92
C PRO A 254 -24.14 15.43 18.03
N HIS A 255 -24.17 14.70 19.15
CA HIS A 255 -23.25 14.88 20.27
C HIS A 255 -21.87 14.19 20.02
N LEU A 256 -21.79 13.28 19.07
CA LEU A 256 -20.55 12.61 18.69
C LEU A 256 -19.82 13.40 17.60
N ARG A 257 -18.51 13.46 17.71
CA ARG A 257 -17.68 14.25 16.80
C ARG A 257 -17.00 13.35 15.77
N LEU A 258 -17.45 13.41 14.52
CA LEU A 258 -16.81 12.80 13.37
C LEU A 258 -16.16 13.89 12.50
N VAL A 259 -14.87 13.72 12.16
CA VAL A 259 -14.09 14.69 11.37
C VAL A 259 -13.60 14.02 10.08
N ARG A 260 -13.81 14.68 8.95
CA ARG A 260 -13.35 14.24 7.62
C ARG A 260 -12.43 15.32 7.02
N PRO A 261 -11.13 15.34 7.34
CA PRO A 261 -10.24 16.40 6.88
C PRO A 261 -9.85 16.27 5.39
N GLY A 262 -10.20 15.16 4.73
CA GLY A 262 -9.68 14.83 3.42
C GLY A 262 -8.22 14.37 3.49
N TYR A 263 -7.44 14.69 2.46
CA TYR A 263 -6.01 14.37 2.43
C TYR A 263 -5.24 15.18 3.47
N LEU A 264 -4.40 14.48 4.24
CA LEU A 264 -3.42 15.11 5.11
C LEU A 264 -2.04 15.13 4.43
N PRO A 265 -1.28 16.22 4.57
CA PRO A 265 0.11 16.26 4.13
C PRO A 265 0.93 15.14 4.77
N PHE A 266 1.86 14.56 4.04
CA PHE A 266 2.72 13.48 4.56
C PHE A 266 3.44 13.86 5.86
N SER A 267 3.89 15.11 5.99
CA SER A 267 4.52 15.62 7.20
C SER A 267 3.63 15.63 8.44
N MET A 268 2.32 15.54 8.28
CA MET A 268 1.36 15.47 9.40
C MET A 268 1.00 14.04 9.79
N LEU A 269 1.33 13.04 8.95
CA LEU A 269 0.93 11.66 9.21
C LEU A 269 1.52 11.08 10.52
N PRO A 270 2.78 11.32 10.88
CA PRO A 270 3.29 10.83 12.17
C PRO A 270 2.49 11.34 13.36
N GLY A 271 2.26 12.66 13.44
CA GLY A 271 1.45 13.26 14.50
C GLY A 271 0.00 12.79 14.50
N PHE A 272 -0.58 12.56 13.30
CA PHE A 272 -1.94 12.05 13.14
C PHE A 272 -2.08 10.59 13.59
N LEU A 273 -1.16 9.73 13.18
CA LEU A 273 -1.19 8.31 13.51
C LEU A 273 -0.80 8.08 14.98
N GLY A 274 0.39 8.55 15.37
CA GLY A 274 0.93 8.31 16.71
C GLY A 274 0.26 9.13 17.83
N GLY A 275 -0.47 10.21 17.49
CA GLY A 275 -1.28 10.98 18.45
C GLY A 275 -2.68 10.40 18.69
N SER A 276 -3.09 9.36 17.99
CA SER A 276 -4.42 8.75 18.16
C SER A 276 -4.47 7.80 19.36
N LEU A 277 -5.63 7.70 20.02
CA LEU A 277 -5.88 6.70 21.06
C LEU A 277 -5.87 5.28 20.49
N VAL A 278 -6.42 5.11 19.29
CA VAL A 278 -6.47 3.88 18.52
C VAL A 278 -6.42 4.25 17.05
N TYR A 279 -5.56 3.60 16.30
CA TYR A 279 -5.65 3.57 14.84
C TYR A 279 -6.50 2.37 14.43
N ALA A 280 -7.70 2.63 13.92
CA ALA A 280 -8.67 1.59 13.55
C ALA A 280 -8.71 1.38 12.03
N TYR A 281 -8.36 0.18 11.59
CA TYR A 281 -8.29 -0.19 10.16
C TYR A 281 -8.98 -1.53 9.88
N PRO A 282 -10.33 -1.60 9.96
CA PRO A 282 -11.08 -2.85 9.86
C PRO A 282 -11.31 -3.28 8.41
N SER A 283 -10.27 -3.24 7.58
CA SER A 283 -10.34 -3.62 6.16
C SER A 283 -10.74 -5.09 5.99
N ARG A 284 -11.54 -5.37 4.96
CA ARG A 284 -11.97 -6.72 4.57
C ARG A 284 -10.92 -7.48 3.77
N GLY A 285 -9.94 -6.76 3.19
CA GLY A 285 -8.88 -7.38 2.41
C GLY A 285 -7.80 -6.39 2.01
N GLU A 286 -6.56 -6.81 2.14
CA GLU A 286 -5.37 -6.05 1.75
C GLU A 286 -4.36 -6.97 1.08
N GLY A 287 -3.61 -6.40 0.13
CA GLY A 287 -2.46 -7.11 -0.40
C GLY A 287 -1.25 -7.08 0.54
N PHE A 288 -1.16 -6.02 1.39
CA PHE A 288 -0.14 -5.90 2.43
C PHE A 288 -0.67 -5.23 3.70
N GLY A 289 -1.11 -3.99 3.61
CA GLY A 289 -1.54 -3.21 4.78
C GLY A 289 -0.55 -2.12 5.17
N LEU A 290 0.01 -1.40 4.18
CA LEU A 290 0.91 -0.26 4.45
C LEU A 290 0.39 0.70 5.53
N PRO A 291 -0.91 1.11 5.56
CA PRO A 291 -1.40 2.01 6.58
C PRO A 291 -1.31 1.44 8.00
N VAL A 292 -1.47 0.12 8.17
CA VAL A 292 -1.27 -0.55 9.46
C VAL A 292 0.19 -0.48 9.87
N LEU A 293 1.11 -0.80 8.96
CA LEU A 293 2.54 -0.73 9.21
C LEU A 293 2.99 0.70 9.53
N GLU A 294 2.49 1.70 8.80
CA GLU A 294 2.78 3.12 9.03
C GLU A 294 2.30 3.58 10.42
N ALA A 295 1.10 3.14 10.85
CA ALA A 295 0.57 3.43 12.17
C ALA A 295 1.41 2.77 13.29
N MET A 296 1.80 1.50 13.11
CA MET A 296 2.71 0.80 14.02
C MET A 296 4.05 1.51 14.14
N ALA A 297 4.63 1.96 13.03
CA ALA A 297 5.90 2.71 13.02
C ALA A 297 5.79 4.03 13.80
N CYS A 298 4.63 4.68 13.75
CA CYS A 298 4.34 5.89 14.53
C CYS A 298 4.01 5.62 16.00
N GLY A 299 3.98 4.35 16.43
CA GLY A 299 3.66 3.97 17.81
C GLY A 299 2.17 4.13 18.15
N ALA A 300 1.28 4.03 17.17
CA ALA A 300 -0.16 3.99 17.41
C ALA A 300 -0.59 2.60 17.91
N PRO A 301 -1.48 2.48 18.91
CA PRO A 301 -2.18 1.22 19.18
C PRO A 301 -3.11 0.89 18.02
N VAL A 302 -2.93 -0.26 17.37
CA VAL A 302 -3.66 -0.60 16.14
C VAL A 302 -4.76 -1.61 16.42
N LEU A 303 -5.97 -1.35 15.90
CA LEU A 303 -7.06 -2.31 15.75
C LEU A 303 -7.25 -2.61 14.26
N THR A 304 -7.16 -3.89 13.87
CA THR A 304 -7.37 -4.33 12.49
C THR A 304 -8.12 -5.65 12.43
N THR A 305 -8.17 -6.32 11.27
CA THR A 305 -8.86 -7.61 11.08
C THR A 305 -7.87 -8.74 10.80
N HIS A 306 -8.33 -9.98 10.93
CA HIS A 306 -7.56 -11.16 10.50
C HIS A 306 -7.59 -11.38 8.97
N CYS A 307 -8.10 -10.43 8.19
CA CYS A 307 -8.28 -10.60 6.75
C CYS A 307 -6.96 -10.53 5.98
N THR A 308 -6.78 -11.49 5.09
CA THR A 308 -5.71 -11.58 4.09
C THR A 308 -4.28 -11.38 4.68
N SER A 309 -3.58 -10.30 4.30
CA SER A 309 -2.19 -10.04 4.69
C SER A 309 -2.04 -9.32 6.04
N LEU A 310 -3.11 -8.81 6.63
CA LEU A 310 -3.03 -8.01 7.85
C LEU A 310 -2.38 -8.75 9.03
N PRO A 311 -2.62 -10.07 9.23
CA PRO A 311 -1.90 -10.84 10.25
C PRO A 311 -0.39 -10.98 9.99
N GLU A 312 0.04 -10.95 8.72
CA GLU A 312 1.47 -11.00 8.39
C GLU A 312 2.18 -9.71 8.82
N VAL A 313 1.50 -8.57 8.73
CA VAL A 313 2.01 -7.27 9.15
C VAL A 313 1.87 -7.09 10.66
N GLY A 314 0.65 -7.28 11.20
CA GLY A 314 0.35 -7.01 12.61
C GLY A 314 0.97 -8.02 13.58
N GLY A 315 0.95 -9.32 13.24
CA GLY A 315 1.36 -10.39 14.16
C GLY A 315 0.62 -10.30 15.49
N ASP A 316 1.33 -10.45 16.59
CA ASP A 316 0.80 -10.29 17.95
C ASP A 316 0.89 -8.84 18.48
N ALA A 317 1.31 -7.90 17.62
CA ALA A 317 1.58 -6.51 18.01
C ALA A 317 0.41 -5.55 17.75
N VAL A 318 -0.76 -6.08 17.39
CA VAL A 318 -2.01 -5.34 17.13
C VAL A 318 -3.20 -6.06 17.75
N ALA A 319 -4.28 -5.32 17.99
CA ALA A 319 -5.58 -5.93 18.33
C ALA A 319 -6.32 -6.31 17.06
N TYR A 320 -7.10 -7.38 17.14
CA TYR A 320 -7.90 -7.88 16.01
C TYR A 320 -9.39 -7.85 16.32
N THR A 321 -10.19 -7.68 15.27
CA THR A 321 -11.66 -7.74 15.30
C THR A 321 -12.20 -8.43 14.04
N GLU A 322 -13.42 -8.94 14.10
CA GLU A 322 -14.16 -9.29 12.88
C GLU A 322 -14.61 -8.00 12.16
N PRO A 323 -14.82 -8.04 10.83
CA PRO A 323 -15.12 -6.86 10.03
C PRO A 323 -16.60 -6.41 10.10
N ASP A 324 -17.30 -6.71 11.18
CA ASP A 324 -18.68 -6.26 11.42
C ASP A 324 -18.73 -5.17 12.52
N ALA A 325 -19.79 -4.36 12.53
CA ALA A 325 -19.90 -3.23 13.42
C ALA A 325 -19.93 -3.59 14.91
N ALA A 326 -20.58 -4.72 15.27
CA ALA A 326 -20.71 -5.15 16.67
C ALA A 326 -19.36 -5.64 17.24
N SER A 327 -18.60 -6.39 16.43
CA SER A 327 -17.26 -6.84 16.79
C SER A 327 -16.30 -5.66 16.91
N ILE A 328 -16.37 -4.67 15.98
CA ILE A 328 -15.59 -3.44 16.04
C ILE A 328 -15.93 -2.63 17.29
N GLU A 329 -17.23 -2.50 17.63
CA GLU A 329 -17.70 -1.85 18.86
C GLU A 329 -17.08 -2.48 20.10
N THR A 330 -17.18 -3.81 20.21
CA THR A 330 -16.67 -4.56 21.36
C THR A 330 -15.13 -4.38 21.49
N ALA A 331 -14.40 -4.50 20.39
CA ALA A 331 -12.95 -4.36 20.38
C ALA A 331 -12.51 -2.92 20.72
N LEU A 332 -13.16 -1.91 20.14
CA LEU A 332 -12.88 -0.50 20.46
C LEU A 332 -13.16 -0.17 21.92
N ARG A 333 -14.31 -0.62 22.47
CA ARG A 333 -14.67 -0.43 23.88
C ARG A 333 -13.60 -1.04 24.79
N GLY A 334 -13.21 -2.29 24.55
CA GLY A 334 -12.15 -2.95 25.32
C GLY A 334 -10.80 -2.20 25.26
N MET A 335 -10.41 -1.72 24.08
CA MET A 335 -9.21 -0.90 23.96
C MET A 335 -9.33 0.46 24.67
N LEU A 336 -10.49 1.11 24.65
CA LEU A 336 -10.70 2.39 25.33
C LEU A 336 -10.65 2.25 26.86
N GLU A 337 -11.11 1.12 27.40
CA GLU A 337 -11.13 0.80 28.83
C GLU A 337 -9.77 0.31 29.36
N ASP A 338 -8.81 -0.07 28.48
CA ASP A 338 -7.49 -0.59 28.86
C ASP A 338 -6.34 0.31 28.34
N PRO A 339 -6.01 1.41 29.02
CA PRO A 339 -4.86 2.25 28.67
C PRO A 339 -3.52 1.52 28.68
N ALA A 340 -3.31 0.59 29.62
CA ALA A 340 -2.06 -0.16 29.72
C ALA A 340 -1.89 -1.13 28.55
N GLY A 341 -2.97 -1.82 28.14
CA GLY A 341 -2.97 -2.67 26.96
C GLY A 341 -2.71 -1.87 25.68
N ARG A 342 -3.31 -0.67 25.52
CA ARG A 342 -2.99 0.20 24.38
C ARG A 342 -1.52 0.58 24.34
N GLU A 343 -0.91 0.95 25.47
CA GLU A 343 0.52 1.28 25.51
C GLU A 343 1.39 0.07 25.16
N ALA A 344 1.04 -1.10 25.67
CA ALA A 344 1.75 -2.35 25.33
C ALA A 344 1.68 -2.64 23.83
N LEU A 345 0.50 -2.51 23.19
CA LEU A 345 0.33 -2.67 21.74
C LEU A 345 1.12 -1.62 20.97
N ALA A 346 1.13 -0.36 21.41
CA ALA A 346 1.90 0.70 20.76
C ALA A 346 3.42 0.43 20.77
N LEU A 347 3.94 -0.08 21.88
CA LEU A 347 5.35 -0.45 22.01
C LEU A 347 5.67 -1.68 21.14
N ALA A 348 4.85 -2.72 21.21
CA ALA A 348 5.02 -3.94 20.42
C ALA A 348 4.92 -3.65 18.91
N GLY A 349 3.92 -2.84 18.51
CA GLY A 349 3.74 -2.43 17.13
C GLY A 349 4.93 -1.65 16.58
N HIS A 350 5.42 -0.69 17.35
CA HIS A 350 6.61 0.08 16.97
C HIS A 350 7.84 -0.81 16.80
N ALA A 351 8.09 -1.73 17.74
CA ALA A 351 9.21 -2.67 17.64
C ALA A 351 9.07 -3.58 16.41
N ARG A 352 7.88 -4.13 16.17
CA ARG A 352 7.63 -4.98 15.00
C ARG A 352 7.78 -4.24 13.67
N ALA A 353 7.37 -2.99 13.59
CA ALA A 353 7.51 -2.18 12.38
C ALA A 353 8.97 -2.03 11.92
N GLN A 354 9.95 -2.12 12.84
CA GLN A 354 11.38 -2.07 12.51
C GLN A 354 11.85 -3.28 11.68
N GLU A 355 11.10 -4.38 11.67
CA GLU A 355 11.41 -5.56 10.85
C GLU A 355 11.10 -5.34 9.36
N PHE A 356 10.24 -4.35 9.04
CA PHE A 356 9.77 -4.06 7.69
C PHE A 356 10.54 -2.89 7.09
N THR A 357 11.62 -3.18 6.39
CA THR A 357 12.47 -2.16 5.77
C THR A 357 12.41 -2.23 4.25
N TRP A 358 12.52 -1.07 3.59
CA TRP A 358 12.67 -1.04 2.13
C TRP A 358 13.97 -1.71 1.66
N ALA A 359 15.01 -1.76 2.49
CA ALA A 359 16.23 -2.48 2.20
C ALA A 359 15.98 -4.00 2.05
N ALA A 360 15.27 -4.62 2.99
CA ALA A 360 14.89 -6.03 2.90
C ALA A 360 13.98 -6.30 1.69
N SER A 361 13.05 -5.38 1.40
CA SER A 361 12.21 -5.45 0.19
C SER A 361 13.09 -5.42 -1.08
N ALA A 362 14.04 -4.50 -1.15
CA ALA A 362 14.96 -4.39 -2.30
C ALA A 362 15.80 -5.66 -2.49
N GLU A 363 16.30 -6.26 -1.43
CA GLU A 363 17.03 -7.54 -1.50
C GLU A 363 16.19 -8.66 -2.11
N ALA A 364 14.92 -8.78 -1.68
CA ALA A 364 13.98 -9.75 -2.24
C ALA A 364 13.72 -9.50 -3.74
N HIS A 365 13.55 -8.23 -4.12
CA HIS A 365 13.39 -7.83 -5.53
C HIS A 365 14.64 -8.15 -6.36
N LEU A 366 15.84 -7.84 -5.87
CA LEU A 366 17.09 -8.14 -6.53
C LEU A 366 17.30 -9.64 -6.72
N ALA A 367 16.93 -10.44 -5.73
CA ALA A 367 16.96 -11.89 -5.86
C ALA A 367 15.99 -12.40 -6.94
N CYS A 368 14.77 -11.80 -7.01
CA CYS A 368 13.81 -12.11 -8.07
C CYS A 368 14.33 -11.72 -9.46
N TYR A 369 14.92 -10.53 -9.62
CA TYR A 369 15.47 -10.08 -10.90
C TYR A 369 16.58 -11.02 -11.42
N ARG A 370 17.49 -11.45 -10.53
CA ARG A 370 18.54 -12.43 -10.89
C ARG A 370 17.94 -13.73 -11.40
N ARG A 371 16.97 -14.30 -10.67
CA ARG A 371 16.27 -15.53 -11.10
C ARG A 371 15.51 -15.35 -12.42
N ALA A 372 14.96 -14.17 -12.69
CA ALA A 372 14.27 -13.88 -13.94
C ALA A 372 15.23 -13.87 -15.15
N VAL A 373 16.42 -13.30 -14.97
CA VAL A 373 17.47 -13.27 -16.02
C VAL A 373 18.05 -14.67 -16.26
N GLU A 374 18.35 -15.41 -15.20
CA GLU A 374 18.89 -16.79 -15.27
C GLU A 374 17.93 -17.72 -16.01
N ALA A 375 16.64 -17.74 -15.63
CA ALA A 375 15.62 -18.56 -16.28
C ALA A 375 15.45 -18.24 -17.78
N SER A 376 15.66 -16.99 -18.19
CA SER A 376 15.60 -16.59 -19.60
C SER A 376 16.83 -17.04 -20.39
N ALA A 377 18.01 -17.04 -19.78
CA ALA A 377 19.25 -17.52 -20.40
C ALA A 377 19.17 -19.03 -20.64
N ASP A 378 18.66 -19.80 -19.67
CA ASP A 378 18.50 -21.26 -19.80
C ASP A 378 17.54 -21.63 -20.94
N GLN A 379 16.44 -20.88 -21.10
CA GLN A 379 15.50 -21.09 -22.20
C GLN A 379 16.09 -20.79 -23.58
N GLN A 380 16.97 -19.79 -23.69
CA GLN A 380 17.67 -19.46 -24.95
C GLN A 380 18.76 -20.47 -25.30
N SER A 381 19.37 -21.08 -24.30
CA SER A 381 20.41 -22.10 -24.50
C SER A 381 19.84 -23.47 -24.85
N ALA A 382 18.54 -23.70 -24.61
CA ALA A 382 17.82 -24.95 -24.87
C ALA A 382 17.16 -25.01 -26.27
N VAL A 383 17.19 -23.92 -27.04
CA VAL A 383 16.68 -23.78 -28.41
C VAL A 383 17.80 -23.74 -29.40
#